data_bd5cd75eedb5dfa5b60b5bb9fb87d6af
#
_entry.id   bd5cd75eedb5dfa5b60b5bb9fb87d6af
#
_cell.length_a   1.000
_cell.length_b   1.000
_cell.length_c   1.000
_cell.angle_alpha   90.00
_cell.angle_beta   90.00
_cell.angle_gamma   90.00
#
_symmetry.space_group_name_H-M   'P 1'
#
loop_
_entity.id
_entity.type
_entity.pdbx_description
1 polymer ?
#
loop_
_entity_poly.entity_id
_entity_poly.type
_entity_poly.pdbx_seq_one_letter_code
_entity_poly.pdbx_strand_id
1 'polypeptide(L)'
;MSLSTDSSSDHDRLVEHLAWAADRFNALASRAGDAEQAGDLRSAVVWAQIAADFAWHRHPGFYVSPFLESLLLRVATSPEITGSLCLPDLKIPVFDGDHSKTRILHVITKAYATGGHTRLIERLINNTTDRYVHSIVGTEQESPLPPWLSSAVTSSGGWYKFLPLITTNLLKRARILRQFRYNWADIVFLHTHPSDALPTVSFGIDGGPPVLLVNHADHVFGLGSTVADVFADLRLSGQAVSRARRGARISKILPIPLIEPPNRTPDSLAREKLHIDRDSVILLTIASSYKYTAFGGYDFIATVTEVVARHKQAILLVVGPKAQGRWLEASRRVEGRIRVLGRRNDLRIFHDCADIYLDSFPFASLTSMLDVGLRGLPVIGLRNPDAPIYTDLDLTLGPSQTHVGSRDEYLTLLGKMIEDEKFRHDKGRECRERIRGSHLVPGWDVYLRGVMAALPKSHRVNRPLKLCGKTDANDTFLAGFNDLTEAGYSVDVSIGKHARLLPFAERGQLLLQGLRKVDGRKLLPLKAYLGEFPRFLVKSFLASLGKK
;
A
#
# COMPACT_ATOMS: atom_id res chain seq x y z
N MET A 1 -6.61 -39.35 3.06
CA MET A 1 -5.30 -39.22 3.70
C MET A 1 -5.32 -37.91 4.45
N SER A 2 -5.45 -37.92 5.77
CA SER A 2 -5.50 -36.76 6.65
C SER A 2 -4.10 -36.17 6.74
N LEU A 3 -3.94 -34.94 6.23
CA LEU A 3 -2.80 -34.11 6.54
C LEU A 3 -3.03 -33.47 7.93
N SER A 4 -2.67 -34.21 8.98
CA SER A 4 -2.34 -33.61 10.27
C SER A 4 -0.97 -32.95 10.09
N THR A 5 -0.94 -31.72 9.66
CA THR A 5 0.27 -30.89 9.73
C THR A 5 0.54 -30.60 11.21
N ASP A 6 1.73 -30.91 11.63
CA ASP A 6 2.28 -30.71 12.97
C ASP A 6 2.27 -29.19 13.26
N SER A 7 1.22 -28.70 13.91
CA SER A 7 0.98 -27.26 14.11
C SER A 7 2.09 -26.57 14.93
N SER A 8 2.87 -27.34 15.69
CA SER A 8 4.02 -26.82 16.45
C SER A 8 5.21 -26.52 15.53
N SER A 9 5.52 -27.40 14.58
CA SER A 9 6.67 -27.24 13.67
C SER A 9 6.49 -26.06 12.69
N ASP A 10 5.26 -25.81 12.25
CA ASP A 10 4.94 -24.65 11.39
C ASP A 10 5.02 -23.33 12.19
N HIS A 11 4.57 -23.30 13.44
CA HIS A 11 4.68 -22.13 14.30
C HIS A 11 6.15 -21.78 14.59
N ASP A 12 6.97 -22.77 14.98
CA ASP A 12 8.39 -22.58 15.26
C ASP A 12 9.12 -22.04 14.02
N ARG A 13 8.84 -22.56 12.84
CA ARG A 13 9.38 -22.07 11.57
C ARG A 13 9.00 -20.59 11.30
N LEU A 14 7.78 -20.16 11.61
CA LEU A 14 7.36 -18.77 11.45
C LEU A 14 8.05 -17.83 12.43
N VAL A 15 8.27 -18.29 13.67
CA VAL A 15 9.04 -17.54 14.69
C VAL A 15 10.50 -17.39 14.26
N GLU A 16 11.13 -18.45 13.76
CA GLU A 16 12.49 -18.40 13.19
C GLU A 16 12.57 -17.41 12.02
N HIS A 17 11.55 -17.38 11.18
CA HIS A 17 11.50 -16.44 10.05
C HIS A 17 11.40 -14.98 10.50
N LEU A 18 10.61 -14.69 11.53
CA LEU A 18 10.55 -13.37 12.15
C LEU A 18 11.91 -12.94 12.72
N ALA A 19 12.57 -13.84 13.46
CA ALA A 19 13.88 -13.57 14.02
C ALA A 19 14.92 -13.30 12.93
N TRP A 20 14.91 -14.11 11.87
CA TRP A 20 15.77 -13.90 10.70
C TRP A 20 15.54 -12.53 10.03
N ALA A 21 14.28 -12.13 9.84
CA ALA A 21 13.95 -10.84 9.25
C ALA A 21 14.37 -9.68 10.15
N ALA A 22 14.17 -9.80 11.47
CA ALA A 22 14.60 -8.81 12.46
C ALA A 22 16.12 -8.63 12.46
N ASP A 23 16.89 -9.73 12.44
CA ASP A 23 18.36 -9.68 12.39
C ASP A 23 18.87 -8.97 11.13
N ARG A 24 18.28 -9.25 9.97
CA ARG A 24 18.64 -8.60 8.71
C ARG A 24 18.29 -7.12 8.71
N PHE A 25 17.11 -6.78 9.23
CA PHE A 25 16.72 -5.39 9.41
C PHE A 25 17.69 -4.66 10.34
N ASN A 26 18.04 -5.25 11.50
CA ASN A 26 18.95 -4.65 12.47
C ASN A 26 20.35 -4.43 11.87
N ALA A 27 20.84 -5.36 11.06
CA ALA A 27 22.11 -5.20 10.35
C ALA A 27 22.09 -4.03 9.37
N LEU A 28 20.97 -3.80 8.66
CA LEU A 28 20.78 -2.65 7.77
C LEU A 28 20.64 -1.34 8.56
N ALA A 29 19.86 -1.37 9.63
CA ALA A 29 19.68 -0.21 10.52
C ALA A 29 20.99 0.21 11.20
N SER A 30 21.83 -0.75 11.60
CA SER A 30 23.17 -0.47 12.15
C SER A 30 24.03 0.31 11.15
N ARG A 31 24.01 -0.05 9.86
CA ARG A 31 24.73 0.72 8.82
C ARG A 31 24.28 2.18 8.75
N ALA A 32 22.98 2.44 8.95
CA ALA A 32 22.49 3.82 9.04
C ALA A 32 23.08 4.56 10.24
N GLY A 33 23.16 3.89 11.40
CA GLY A 33 23.78 4.43 12.61
C GLY A 33 25.28 4.68 12.46
N ASP A 34 26.00 3.72 11.89
CA ASP A 34 27.44 3.84 11.64
C ASP A 34 27.77 5.03 10.72
N ALA A 35 26.97 5.20 9.66
CA ALA A 35 27.10 6.34 8.75
C ALA A 35 26.81 7.68 9.45
N GLU A 36 25.76 7.73 10.30
CA GLU A 36 25.45 8.93 11.10
C GLU A 36 26.60 9.28 12.06
N GLN A 37 27.14 8.31 12.78
CA GLN A 37 28.26 8.50 13.69
C GLN A 37 29.52 8.96 12.97
N ALA A 38 29.74 8.52 11.74
CA ALA A 38 30.83 8.97 10.87
C ALA A 38 30.59 10.37 10.26
N GLY A 39 29.43 11.00 10.51
CA GLY A 39 29.04 12.28 9.93
C GLY A 39 28.55 12.19 8.48
N ASP A 40 28.44 11.01 7.88
CA ASP A 40 27.86 10.82 6.55
C ASP A 40 26.33 10.70 6.63
N LEU A 41 25.68 11.86 6.85
CA LEU A 41 24.23 11.94 6.96
C LEU A 41 23.51 11.52 5.68
N ARG A 42 24.15 11.66 4.52
CA ARG A 42 23.57 11.21 3.24
C ARG A 42 23.44 9.69 3.21
N SER A 43 24.51 8.94 3.51
CA SER A 43 24.47 7.48 3.59
C SER A 43 23.53 7.01 4.70
N ALA A 44 23.52 7.70 5.85
CA ALA A 44 22.62 7.38 6.96
C ALA A 44 21.14 7.34 6.54
N VAL A 45 20.66 8.37 5.82
CA VAL A 45 19.27 8.41 5.32
C VAL A 45 19.00 7.33 4.28
N VAL A 46 19.97 7.05 3.39
CA VAL A 46 19.79 6.00 2.37
C VAL A 46 19.72 4.61 3.01
N TRP A 47 20.59 4.32 3.99
CA TRP A 47 20.55 3.05 4.71
C TRP A 47 19.28 2.88 5.55
N ALA A 48 18.76 3.97 6.14
CA ALA A 48 17.45 3.94 6.81
C ALA A 48 16.32 3.60 5.83
N GLN A 49 16.35 4.16 4.60
CA GLN A 49 15.39 3.84 3.55
C GLN A 49 15.52 2.39 3.06
N ILE A 50 16.75 1.86 2.92
CA ILE A 50 17.02 0.46 2.56
C ILE A 50 16.48 -0.48 3.64
N ALA A 51 16.73 -0.19 4.92
CA ALA A 51 16.23 -1.00 6.04
C ALA A 51 14.68 -1.01 6.06
N ALA A 52 14.05 0.15 5.86
CA ALA A 52 12.59 0.26 5.80
C ALA A 52 11.99 -0.46 4.59
N ASP A 53 12.65 -0.41 3.42
CA ASP A 53 12.24 -1.13 2.23
C ASP A 53 12.35 -2.65 2.42
N PHE A 54 13.41 -3.13 3.07
CA PHE A 54 13.53 -4.54 3.45
C PHE A 54 12.41 -4.96 4.39
N ALA A 55 12.13 -4.20 5.46
CA ALA A 55 11.10 -4.50 6.44
C ALA A 55 9.67 -4.45 5.86
N TRP A 56 9.45 -3.67 4.81
CA TRP A 56 8.18 -3.65 4.09
C TRP A 56 7.91 -4.97 3.36
N HIS A 57 8.93 -5.61 2.79
CA HIS A 57 8.83 -6.89 2.08
C HIS A 57 9.01 -8.10 3.00
N ARG A 58 9.78 -7.95 4.08
CA ARG A 58 10.15 -8.99 5.04
C ARG A 58 9.83 -8.51 6.44
N HIS A 59 8.64 -8.85 6.92
CA HIS A 59 8.14 -8.35 8.20
C HIS A 59 9.05 -8.75 9.36
N PRO A 60 9.62 -7.78 10.12
CA PRO A 60 10.57 -8.07 11.20
C PRO A 60 9.90 -8.19 12.58
N GLY A 61 8.57 -8.34 12.68
CA GLY A 61 7.82 -8.41 13.93
C GLY A 61 7.47 -7.05 14.54
N PHE A 62 7.67 -5.96 13.81
CA PHE A 62 7.29 -4.61 14.25
C PHE A 62 6.97 -3.71 13.05
N TYR A 63 6.14 -2.68 13.27
CA TYR A 63 5.60 -1.81 12.22
C TYR A 63 6.31 -0.45 12.13
N VAL A 64 7.22 -0.16 13.05
CA VAL A 64 8.05 1.05 13.07
C VAL A 64 9.33 0.79 13.86
N SER A 65 10.42 1.47 13.54
CA SER A 65 11.68 1.40 14.29
C SER A 65 11.93 2.74 15.01
N PRO A 66 11.83 2.79 16.34
CA PRO A 66 12.21 3.99 17.10
C PRO A 66 13.65 4.43 16.86
N PHE A 67 14.55 3.48 16.59
CA PHE A 67 15.94 3.78 16.25
C PHE A 67 16.06 4.56 14.95
N LEU A 68 15.45 4.05 13.84
CA LEU A 68 15.50 4.74 12.55
C LEU A 68 14.78 6.09 12.58
N GLU A 69 13.59 6.15 13.21
CA GLU A 69 12.85 7.40 13.36
C GLU A 69 13.67 8.45 14.11
N SER A 70 14.32 8.07 15.22
CA SER A 70 15.17 8.98 16.00
C SER A 70 16.40 9.43 15.22
N LEU A 71 17.03 8.54 14.46
CA LEU A 71 18.16 8.86 13.57
C LEU A 71 17.72 9.90 12.52
N LEU A 72 16.61 9.65 11.83
CA LEU A 72 16.12 10.57 10.80
C LEU A 72 15.73 11.94 11.39
N LEU A 73 15.24 11.99 12.64
CA LEU A 73 14.98 13.26 13.33
C LEU A 73 16.27 14.01 13.67
N ARG A 74 17.35 13.32 14.07
CA ARG A 74 18.65 13.98 14.28
C ARG A 74 19.18 14.55 12.96
N VAL A 75 19.07 13.80 11.87
CA VAL A 75 19.40 14.32 10.53
C VAL A 75 18.56 15.55 10.17
N ALA A 76 17.25 15.54 10.47
CA ALA A 76 16.33 16.65 10.20
C ALA A 76 16.74 17.96 10.89
N THR A 77 17.42 17.88 12.04
CA THR A 77 17.91 19.04 12.81
C THR A 77 19.30 19.49 12.41
N SER A 78 19.98 18.76 11.52
CA SER A 78 21.35 19.08 11.09
C SER A 78 21.42 20.38 10.26
N PRO A 79 22.57 21.06 10.22
CA PRO A 79 22.79 22.24 9.38
C PRO A 79 22.54 21.97 7.89
N GLU A 80 22.78 20.75 7.42
CA GLU A 80 22.55 20.32 6.05
C GLU A 80 21.06 20.39 5.67
N ILE A 81 20.15 20.28 6.63
CA ILE A 81 18.70 20.39 6.41
C ILE A 81 18.16 21.76 6.79
N THR A 82 18.64 22.36 7.89
CA THR A 82 18.12 23.61 8.45
C THR A 82 18.71 24.85 7.82
N GLY A 83 19.92 24.76 7.24
CA GLY A 83 20.63 25.89 6.64
C GLY A 83 19.86 26.54 5.48
N SER A 84 20.10 27.80 5.21
CA SER A 84 19.49 28.52 4.08
C SER A 84 19.81 27.82 2.76
N LEU A 85 18.79 27.60 1.95
CA LEU A 85 18.91 27.03 0.62
C LEU A 85 18.57 28.11 -0.41
N CYS A 86 19.59 28.69 -1.01
CA CYS A 86 19.40 29.52 -2.19
C CYS A 86 19.28 28.57 -3.40
N LEU A 87 18.06 28.26 -3.83
CA LEU A 87 17.78 27.54 -5.06
C LEU A 87 17.15 28.52 -6.05
N PRO A 88 17.95 29.11 -6.95
CA PRO A 88 17.42 30.09 -7.92
C PRO A 88 16.34 29.50 -8.83
N ASP A 89 16.34 28.18 -9.02
CA ASP A 89 15.43 27.49 -9.94
C ASP A 89 14.17 26.91 -9.27
N LEU A 90 14.05 26.97 -7.94
CA LEU A 90 12.87 26.46 -7.26
C LEU A 90 11.78 27.54 -7.16
N LYS A 91 11.10 27.81 -8.26
CA LYS A 91 9.90 28.67 -8.24
C LYS A 91 8.78 27.91 -7.53
N ILE A 92 8.59 28.19 -6.24
CA ILE A 92 7.37 27.80 -5.53
C ILE A 92 6.25 28.67 -6.12
N PRO A 93 5.17 28.09 -6.65
CA PRO A 93 4.09 28.90 -7.19
C PRO A 93 3.53 29.84 -6.13
N VAL A 94 3.41 31.11 -6.48
CA VAL A 94 2.67 32.05 -5.65
C VAL A 94 1.20 31.70 -5.75
N PHE A 95 0.51 31.63 -4.61
CA PHE A 95 -0.92 31.40 -4.60
C PHE A 95 -1.63 32.73 -4.85
N ASP A 96 -2.29 32.83 -5.99
CA ASP A 96 -3.08 34.00 -6.42
C ASP A 96 -4.59 33.71 -6.48
N GLY A 97 -4.99 32.55 -5.93
CA GLY A 97 -6.38 32.08 -5.92
C GLY A 97 -7.18 32.57 -4.71
N ASP A 98 -8.27 31.87 -4.43
CA ASP A 98 -9.17 32.17 -3.32
C ASP A 98 -8.51 31.93 -1.94
N HIS A 99 -8.08 33.03 -1.30
CA HIS A 99 -7.44 33.01 0.02
C HIS A 99 -8.37 32.55 1.18
N SER A 100 -9.66 32.37 0.94
CA SER A 100 -10.56 31.77 1.93
C SER A 100 -10.39 30.26 2.04
N LYS A 101 -9.81 29.60 1.03
CA LYS A 101 -9.59 28.15 1.00
C LYS A 101 -8.28 27.75 1.65
N THR A 102 -8.32 26.69 2.45
CA THR A 102 -7.12 26.08 3.05
C THR A 102 -6.31 25.32 1.99
N ARG A 103 -4.99 25.50 1.99
CA ARG A 103 -4.06 24.88 1.03
C ARG A 103 -3.51 23.57 1.57
N ILE A 104 -3.88 22.47 0.94
CA ILE A 104 -3.41 21.11 1.27
C ILE A 104 -2.30 20.68 0.33
N LEU A 105 -1.12 20.40 0.87
CA LEU A 105 0.00 19.83 0.13
C LEU A 105 0.01 18.31 0.30
N HIS A 106 -0.31 17.59 -0.78
CA HIS A 106 -0.14 16.15 -0.85
C HIS A 106 1.30 15.81 -1.18
N VAL A 107 1.98 15.08 -0.31
CA VAL A 107 3.30 14.51 -0.56
C VAL A 107 3.13 13.04 -0.90
N ILE A 108 3.54 12.66 -2.11
CA ILE A 108 3.43 11.29 -2.62
C ILE A 108 4.82 10.77 -2.99
N THR A 109 5.07 9.48 -2.88
CA THR A 109 6.30 8.91 -3.46
C THR A 109 6.15 8.75 -4.97
N LYS A 110 5.11 8.01 -5.39
CA LYS A 110 4.76 7.83 -6.82
C LYS A 110 3.25 7.74 -6.99
N ALA A 111 2.74 8.30 -8.09
CA ALA A 111 1.38 8.11 -8.56
C ALA A 111 1.36 7.07 -9.68
N TYR A 112 0.38 6.18 -9.63
CA TYR A 112 0.20 5.11 -10.61
C TYR A 112 -1.10 5.28 -11.38
N ALA A 113 -1.10 4.93 -12.66
CA ALA A 113 -2.31 4.96 -13.49
C ALA A 113 -3.39 3.96 -13.00
N THR A 114 -2.98 2.90 -12.31
CA THR A 114 -3.86 1.86 -11.76
C THR A 114 -3.57 1.65 -10.27
N GLY A 115 -4.58 1.29 -9.49
CA GLY A 115 -4.45 1.02 -8.05
C GLY A 115 -5.22 1.99 -7.17
N GLY A 116 -5.63 1.52 -5.99
CA GLY A 116 -6.51 2.25 -5.06
C GLY A 116 -5.87 3.47 -4.42
N HIS A 117 -4.54 3.43 -4.19
CA HIS A 117 -3.79 4.50 -3.54
C HIS A 117 -3.92 5.85 -4.28
N THR A 118 -3.60 5.88 -5.57
CA THR A 118 -3.67 7.12 -6.37
C THR A 118 -5.11 7.58 -6.58
N ARG A 119 -6.06 6.63 -6.73
CA ARG A 119 -7.49 6.93 -6.85
C ARG A 119 -8.10 7.53 -5.58
N LEU A 120 -7.61 7.12 -4.41
CA LEU A 120 -8.03 7.73 -3.15
C LEU A 120 -7.71 9.23 -3.14
N ILE A 121 -6.50 9.61 -3.56
CA ILE A 121 -6.07 11.02 -3.61
C ILE A 121 -6.97 11.81 -4.56
N GLU A 122 -7.20 11.30 -5.75
CA GLU A 122 -8.08 11.95 -6.75
C GLU A 122 -9.51 12.14 -6.21
N ARG A 123 -10.10 11.10 -5.60
CA ARG A 123 -11.45 11.16 -5.04
C ARG A 123 -11.53 12.13 -3.85
N LEU A 124 -10.50 12.17 -3.00
CA LEU A 124 -10.40 13.14 -1.90
C LEU A 124 -10.40 14.57 -2.44
N ILE A 125 -9.57 14.86 -3.44
CA ILE A 125 -9.51 16.17 -4.09
C ILE A 125 -10.89 16.54 -4.63
N ASN A 126 -11.48 15.69 -5.48
CA ASN A 126 -12.76 15.98 -6.13
C ASN A 126 -13.92 16.21 -5.15
N ASN A 127 -13.90 15.55 -3.99
CA ASN A 127 -14.94 15.71 -2.96
C ASN A 127 -14.77 16.96 -2.08
N THR A 128 -13.71 17.77 -2.28
CA THR A 128 -13.36 18.82 -1.31
C THR A 128 -12.85 20.14 -1.96
N THR A 129 -12.98 20.26 -3.28
CA THR A 129 -12.56 21.47 -4.04
C THR A 129 -13.32 22.74 -3.66
N ASP A 130 -14.45 22.61 -3.01
CA ASP A 130 -15.24 23.72 -2.47
C ASP A 130 -14.55 24.41 -1.30
N ARG A 131 -13.74 23.69 -0.52
CA ARG A 131 -13.11 24.16 0.75
C ARG A 131 -11.60 24.21 0.70
N TYR A 132 -10.97 23.43 -0.16
CA TYR A 132 -9.52 23.28 -0.19
C TYR A 132 -8.95 23.47 -1.59
N VAL A 133 -7.72 23.99 -1.61
CA VAL A 133 -6.84 23.98 -2.79
C VAL A 133 -5.81 22.88 -2.59
N HIS A 134 -5.68 21.99 -3.56
CA HIS A 134 -4.84 20.81 -3.46
C HIS A 134 -3.65 20.87 -4.39
N SER A 135 -2.44 20.76 -3.85
CA SER A 135 -1.22 20.63 -4.65
C SER A 135 -0.49 19.33 -4.34
N ILE A 136 0.28 18.81 -5.30
CA ILE A 136 1.02 17.57 -5.17
C ILE A 136 2.52 17.80 -5.34
N VAL A 137 3.32 17.22 -4.40
CA VAL A 137 4.77 17.06 -4.57
C VAL A 137 5.10 15.57 -4.61
N GLY A 138 5.68 15.10 -5.74
CA GLY A 138 6.17 13.73 -5.90
C GLY A 138 7.64 13.64 -5.47
N THR A 139 7.95 12.72 -4.54
CA THR A 139 9.32 12.52 -4.04
C THR A 139 10.16 11.67 -5.01
N GLU A 140 9.56 10.67 -5.68
CA GLU A 140 10.24 9.76 -6.62
C GLU A 140 9.46 9.59 -7.93
N GLN A 141 8.65 10.56 -8.33
CA GLN A 141 7.86 10.50 -9.56
C GLN A 141 8.75 10.72 -10.79
N GLU A 142 8.78 9.74 -11.70
CA GLU A 142 9.57 9.76 -12.93
C GLU A 142 8.74 10.11 -14.17
N SER A 143 7.47 9.76 -14.17
CA SER A 143 6.53 9.99 -15.26
C SER A 143 5.50 11.08 -14.90
N PRO A 144 4.82 11.68 -15.88
CA PRO A 144 3.70 12.59 -15.60
C PRO A 144 2.65 11.94 -14.70
N LEU A 145 1.92 12.77 -13.94
CA LEU A 145 0.75 12.28 -13.21
C LEU A 145 -0.29 11.70 -14.19
N PRO A 146 -1.07 10.70 -13.77
CA PRO A 146 -2.23 10.27 -14.54
C PRO A 146 -3.12 11.48 -14.89
N PRO A 147 -3.63 11.60 -16.13
CA PRO A 147 -4.39 12.79 -16.57
C PRO A 147 -5.58 13.13 -15.65
N TRP A 148 -6.27 12.13 -15.14
CA TRP A 148 -7.39 12.33 -14.22
C TRP A 148 -6.97 12.90 -12.86
N LEU A 149 -5.75 12.58 -12.37
CA LEU A 149 -5.22 13.16 -11.12
C LEU A 149 -4.72 14.57 -11.34
N SER A 150 -3.96 14.83 -12.41
CA SER A 150 -3.51 16.18 -12.74
C SER A 150 -4.68 17.13 -12.97
N SER A 151 -5.73 16.65 -13.64
CA SER A 151 -6.97 17.40 -13.84
C SER A 151 -7.65 17.76 -12.51
N ALA A 152 -7.79 16.81 -11.58
CA ALA A 152 -8.37 17.06 -10.26
C ALA A 152 -7.59 18.14 -9.50
N VAL A 153 -6.24 18.06 -9.50
CA VAL A 153 -5.37 19.05 -8.87
C VAL A 153 -5.57 20.45 -9.46
N THR A 154 -5.49 20.59 -10.79
CA THR A 154 -5.64 21.88 -11.46
C THR A 154 -7.03 22.45 -11.32
N SER A 155 -8.08 21.63 -11.34
CA SER A 155 -9.47 22.06 -11.10
C SER A 155 -9.71 22.57 -9.67
N SER A 156 -8.90 22.14 -8.69
CA SER A 156 -8.94 22.67 -7.33
C SER A 156 -8.26 24.06 -7.19
N GLY A 157 -7.60 24.55 -8.24
CA GLY A 157 -6.75 25.75 -8.20
C GLY A 157 -5.31 25.47 -7.76
N GLY A 158 -4.91 24.21 -7.62
CA GLY A 158 -3.57 23.83 -7.21
C GLY A 158 -2.62 23.50 -8.37
N TRP A 159 -1.46 23.00 -8.00
CA TRP A 159 -0.36 22.64 -8.91
C TRP A 159 0.28 21.30 -8.49
N TYR A 160 1.10 20.73 -9.37
CA TYR A 160 1.94 19.59 -9.02
C TYR A 160 3.39 19.80 -9.47
N LYS A 161 4.32 19.27 -8.69
CA LYS A 161 5.76 19.30 -8.96
C LYS A 161 6.43 18.01 -8.51
N PHE A 162 7.58 17.71 -9.10
CA PHE A 162 8.37 16.53 -8.73
C PHE A 162 9.73 16.98 -8.23
N LEU A 163 10.23 16.34 -7.18
CA LEU A 163 11.58 16.57 -6.72
C LEU A 163 12.57 16.09 -7.79
N PRO A 164 13.67 16.83 -8.01
CA PRO A 164 14.61 16.52 -9.09
C PRO A 164 15.32 15.17 -8.83
N LEU A 165 15.04 14.17 -9.67
CA LEU A 165 15.62 12.82 -9.54
C LEU A 165 17.07 12.75 -10.00
N ILE A 166 17.53 13.69 -10.81
CA ILE A 166 18.94 13.84 -11.19
C ILE A 166 19.82 14.09 -9.95
N THR A 167 19.26 14.71 -8.92
CA THR A 167 19.90 14.81 -7.62
C THR A 167 19.69 13.52 -6.82
N THR A 168 20.73 12.70 -6.73
CA THR A 168 20.73 11.48 -5.90
C THR A 168 20.93 11.77 -4.41
N ASN A 169 21.19 13.01 -4.02
CA ASN A 169 21.35 13.44 -2.63
C ASN A 169 19.98 13.67 -1.97
N LEU A 170 19.58 12.74 -1.08
CA LEU A 170 18.31 12.80 -0.36
C LEU A 170 18.22 14.02 0.58
N LEU A 171 19.33 14.48 1.17
CA LEU A 171 19.33 15.67 2.06
C LEU A 171 18.94 16.93 1.27
N LYS A 172 19.48 17.09 0.06
CA LYS A 172 19.10 18.21 -0.83
C LYS A 172 17.62 18.12 -1.21
N ARG A 173 17.11 16.94 -1.51
CA ARG A 173 15.68 16.72 -1.83
C ARG A 173 14.79 17.00 -0.62
N ALA A 174 15.21 16.58 0.58
CA ALA A 174 14.49 16.87 1.82
C ALA A 174 14.37 18.38 2.11
N ARG A 175 15.46 19.15 1.87
CA ARG A 175 15.43 20.62 1.99
C ARG A 175 14.42 21.24 1.02
N ILE A 176 14.38 20.77 -0.23
CA ILE A 176 13.42 21.24 -1.23
C ILE A 176 11.98 20.95 -0.77
N LEU A 177 11.70 19.73 -0.32
CA LEU A 177 10.38 19.35 0.17
C LEU A 177 9.95 20.20 1.37
N ARG A 178 10.90 20.50 2.29
CA ARG A 178 10.67 21.39 3.42
C ARG A 178 10.25 22.80 2.96
N GLN A 179 10.86 23.36 1.89
CA GLN A 179 10.50 24.68 1.36
C GLN A 179 9.06 24.72 0.83
N PHE A 180 8.59 23.67 0.15
CA PHE A 180 7.19 23.58 -0.28
C PHE A 180 6.22 23.63 0.90
N ARG A 181 6.53 22.94 2.00
CA ARG A 181 5.70 22.97 3.20
C ARG A 181 5.57 24.37 3.76
N TYR A 182 6.70 25.03 4.06
CA TYR A 182 6.69 26.31 4.75
C TYR A 182 6.20 27.50 3.91
N ASN A 183 6.42 27.45 2.60
CA ASN A 183 6.11 28.58 1.74
C ASN A 183 4.75 28.45 1.03
N TRP A 184 4.13 27.26 1.07
CA TRP A 184 2.87 27.08 0.35
C TRP A 184 1.76 26.44 1.17
N ALA A 185 2.05 25.43 1.97
CA ALA A 185 1.01 24.62 2.62
C ALA A 185 0.43 25.29 3.87
N ASP A 186 -0.84 25.07 4.13
CA ASP A 186 -1.47 25.26 5.44
C ASP A 186 -1.56 23.92 6.19
N ILE A 187 -1.67 22.80 5.44
CA ILE A 187 -1.69 21.44 5.95
C ILE A 187 -0.93 20.53 4.98
N VAL A 188 -0.20 19.54 5.49
CA VAL A 188 0.46 18.51 4.68
C VAL A 188 -0.24 17.17 4.85
N PHE A 189 -0.57 16.50 3.74
CA PHE A 189 -1.07 15.13 3.70
C PHE A 189 0.03 14.21 3.14
N LEU A 190 0.49 13.26 3.94
CA LEU A 190 1.47 12.26 3.52
C LEU A 190 0.76 11.04 2.93
N HIS A 191 1.04 10.75 1.68
CA HIS A 191 0.62 9.55 0.95
C HIS A 191 1.86 8.80 0.44
N THR A 192 2.92 8.79 1.22
CA THR A 192 4.22 8.29 0.80
C THR A 192 4.31 6.77 0.95
N HIS A 193 5.21 6.16 0.16
CA HIS A 193 5.56 4.76 0.34
C HIS A 193 6.14 4.57 1.75
N PRO A 194 5.83 3.48 2.44
CA PRO A 194 6.30 3.25 3.81
C PRO A 194 7.82 3.33 4.01
N SER A 195 8.61 3.07 2.99
CA SER A 195 10.07 3.18 3.06
C SER A 195 10.64 4.57 2.73
N ASP A 196 9.81 5.53 2.32
CA ASP A 196 10.28 6.86 1.94
C ASP A 196 10.75 7.65 3.17
N ALA A 197 12.05 7.87 3.30
CA ALA A 197 12.66 8.57 4.43
C ALA A 197 12.56 10.11 4.31
N LEU A 198 12.27 10.63 3.10
CA LEU A 198 12.27 12.08 2.84
C LEU A 198 11.30 12.87 3.74
N PRO A 199 10.03 12.43 3.95
CA PRO A 199 9.11 13.17 4.81
C PRO A 199 9.61 13.31 6.24
N THR A 200 10.18 12.24 6.82
CA THR A 200 10.71 12.26 8.19
C THR A 200 11.86 13.27 8.32
N VAL A 201 12.80 13.27 7.37
CA VAL A 201 13.91 14.23 7.35
C VAL A 201 13.42 15.66 7.08
N SER A 202 12.44 15.83 6.18
CA SER A 202 11.94 17.16 5.80
C SER A 202 11.15 17.84 6.91
N PHE A 203 10.38 17.05 7.67
CA PHE A 203 9.39 17.55 8.64
C PHE A 203 9.76 17.25 10.10
N GLY A 204 10.93 16.68 10.36
CA GLY A 204 11.39 16.25 11.69
C GLY A 204 11.74 17.37 12.67
N ILE A 205 11.14 18.56 12.54
CA ILE A 205 11.33 19.74 13.39
C ILE A 205 9.96 20.31 13.73
N ASP A 206 9.78 20.70 14.99
CA ASP A 206 8.56 21.37 15.46
C ASP A 206 8.28 22.66 14.70
N GLY A 207 7.02 23.01 14.59
CA GLY A 207 6.56 24.24 13.94
C GLY A 207 6.13 24.06 12.48
N GLY A 208 5.48 25.12 11.95
CA GLY A 208 4.91 25.12 10.59
C GLY A 208 3.61 24.33 10.45
N PRO A 209 3.14 24.13 9.22
CA PRO A 209 1.90 23.41 8.92
C PRO A 209 1.83 22.01 9.53
N PRO A 210 0.68 21.59 10.09
CA PRO A 210 0.51 20.25 10.63
C PRO A 210 0.57 19.17 9.54
N VAL A 211 0.92 17.96 9.95
CA VAL A 211 1.15 16.79 9.08
C VAL A 211 0.16 15.69 9.40
N LEU A 212 -0.65 15.33 8.40
CA LEU A 212 -1.56 14.19 8.41
C LEU A 212 -0.94 13.04 7.62
N LEU A 213 -0.73 11.88 8.25
CA LEU A 213 -0.33 10.67 7.54
C LEU A 213 -1.57 9.86 7.18
N VAL A 214 -1.84 9.73 5.88
CA VAL A 214 -2.90 8.84 5.38
C VAL A 214 -2.32 7.43 5.27
N ASN A 215 -2.80 6.54 6.15
CA ASN A 215 -2.21 5.22 6.34
C ASN A 215 -2.73 4.21 5.30
N HIS A 216 -2.19 4.27 4.08
CA HIS A 216 -2.55 3.36 3.00
C HIS A 216 -2.03 1.93 3.18
N ALA A 217 -1.00 1.75 3.99
CA ALA A 217 -0.28 0.50 4.17
C ALA A 217 -0.19 0.14 5.67
N ASP A 218 -1.34 0.01 6.28
CA ASP A 218 -1.53 -0.21 7.72
C ASP A 218 -0.98 -1.56 8.23
N HIS A 219 -0.76 -2.51 7.34
CA HIS A 219 -0.35 -3.89 7.61
C HIS A 219 1.15 -4.16 7.41
N VAL A 220 1.97 -3.17 7.11
CA VAL A 220 3.42 -3.33 6.86
C VAL A 220 4.24 -2.31 7.67
N PHE A 221 5.55 -2.54 7.76
CA PHE A 221 6.49 -1.58 8.34
C PHE A 221 6.44 -0.23 7.60
N GLY A 222 6.64 0.89 8.32
CA GLY A 222 6.72 2.21 7.69
C GLY A 222 7.43 3.26 8.52
N LEU A 223 8.03 4.23 7.82
CA LEU A 223 8.61 5.46 8.36
C LEU A 223 7.57 6.58 8.44
N GLY A 224 7.89 7.65 9.17
CA GLY A 224 7.08 8.87 9.25
C GLY A 224 6.18 8.95 10.48
N SER A 225 6.23 7.97 11.38
CA SER A 225 5.43 7.98 12.62
C SER A 225 5.76 9.16 13.53
N THR A 226 7.00 9.61 13.55
CA THR A 226 7.45 10.74 14.39
C THR A 226 7.01 12.10 13.85
N VAL A 227 6.75 12.22 12.55
CA VAL A 227 6.34 13.47 11.92
C VAL A 227 4.84 13.56 11.64
N ALA A 228 4.08 12.53 11.97
CA ALA A 228 2.63 12.54 11.85
C ALA A 228 1.99 13.15 13.10
N ASP A 229 1.32 14.29 12.95
CA ASP A 229 0.49 14.87 14.01
C ASP A 229 -0.78 14.05 14.22
N VAL A 230 -1.37 13.58 13.12
CA VAL A 230 -2.55 12.71 13.08
C VAL A 230 -2.34 11.60 12.07
N PHE A 231 -2.70 10.38 12.45
CA PHE A 231 -2.86 9.26 11.52
C PHE A 231 -4.31 9.22 11.05
N ALA A 232 -4.52 9.22 9.74
CA ALA A 232 -5.81 8.94 9.11
C ALA A 232 -5.81 7.47 8.65
N ASP A 233 -6.41 6.61 9.47
CA ASP A 233 -6.50 5.18 9.20
C ASP A 233 -7.75 4.87 8.37
N LEU A 234 -7.63 3.99 7.38
CA LEU A 234 -8.71 3.69 6.45
C LEU A 234 -9.75 2.72 7.06
N ARG A 235 -9.39 2.02 8.15
CA ARG A 235 -10.20 0.99 8.80
C ARG A 235 -9.81 0.80 10.28
N LEU A 236 -10.68 0.15 11.06
CA LEU A 236 -10.50 -0.02 12.51
C LEU A 236 -9.29 -0.89 12.86
N SER A 237 -9.07 -1.99 12.14
CA SER A 237 -7.91 -2.86 12.37
C SER A 237 -6.58 -2.13 12.13
N GLY A 238 -6.49 -1.29 11.10
CA GLY A 238 -5.34 -0.42 10.86
C GLY A 238 -5.16 0.61 11.96
N GLN A 239 -6.25 1.19 12.47
CA GLN A 239 -6.21 2.12 13.60
C GLN A 239 -5.67 1.46 14.88
N ALA A 240 -6.06 0.22 15.15
CA ALA A 240 -5.53 -0.54 16.29
C ALA A 240 -4.01 -0.69 16.21
N VAL A 241 -3.48 -1.05 15.04
CA VAL A 241 -2.03 -1.14 14.79
C VAL A 241 -1.34 0.22 14.92
N SER A 242 -1.92 1.28 14.35
CA SER A 242 -1.36 2.63 14.43
C SER A 242 -1.17 3.08 15.88
N ARG A 243 -2.16 2.84 16.74
CA ARG A 243 -2.11 3.19 18.16
C ARG A 243 -1.16 2.32 18.98
N ALA A 244 -1.26 0.99 18.83
CA ALA A 244 -0.52 0.05 19.64
C ALA A 244 0.94 -0.15 19.15
N ARG A 245 1.14 -0.18 17.85
CA ARG A 245 2.38 -0.70 17.23
C ARG A 245 3.18 0.33 16.42
N ARG A 246 2.58 1.52 16.10
CA ARG A 246 3.27 2.60 15.37
C ARG A 246 3.47 3.86 16.21
N GLY A 247 2.96 3.91 17.45
CA GLY A 247 3.10 5.04 18.35
C GLY A 247 2.31 6.28 17.91
N ALA A 248 1.21 6.11 17.19
CA ALA A 248 0.34 7.22 16.80
C ALA A 248 -0.26 7.91 18.04
N ARG A 249 0.05 9.21 18.23
CA ARG A 249 -0.55 10.01 19.33
C ARG A 249 -2.04 10.24 19.13
N ILE A 250 -2.40 10.57 17.91
CA ILE A 250 -3.78 10.78 17.49
C ILE A 250 -3.98 9.93 16.23
N SER A 251 -4.99 9.07 16.28
CA SER A 251 -5.43 8.28 15.14
C SER A 251 -6.93 8.45 14.98
N LYS A 252 -7.36 8.77 13.77
CA LYS A 252 -8.76 8.95 13.37
C LYS A 252 -9.06 8.08 12.17
N ILE A 253 -10.27 7.59 12.09
CA ILE A 253 -10.73 6.89 10.88
C ILE A 253 -11.04 7.91 9.79
N LEU A 254 -10.51 7.64 8.61
CA LEU A 254 -10.87 8.32 7.36
C LEU A 254 -11.14 7.25 6.30
N PRO A 255 -12.38 6.81 6.11
CA PRO A 255 -12.73 5.81 5.12
C PRO A 255 -12.28 6.24 3.70
N ILE A 256 -12.04 5.28 2.83
CA ILE A 256 -11.69 5.56 1.44
C ILE A 256 -12.83 6.35 0.78
N PRO A 257 -12.60 7.57 0.27
CA PRO A 257 -13.65 8.31 -0.42
C PRO A 257 -14.02 7.61 -1.72
N LEU A 258 -15.31 7.52 -1.99
CA LEU A 258 -15.86 6.98 -3.23
C LEU A 258 -16.61 8.07 -3.98
N ILE A 259 -16.92 7.78 -5.24
CA ILE A 259 -17.76 8.59 -6.12
C ILE A 259 -18.94 7.70 -6.54
N GLU A 260 -20.15 8.27 -6.59
CA GLU A 260 -21.32 7.52 -7.05
C GLU A 260 -21.03 6.93 -8.44
N PRO A 261 -21.16 5.62 -8.62
CA PRO A 261 -20.89 5.00 -9.89
C PRO A 261 -21.94 5.44 -10.92
N PRO A 262 -21.60 5.51 -12.21
CA PRO A 262 -22.59 5.75 -13.25
C PRO A 262 -23.64 4.63 -13.25
N ASN A 263 -24.82 4.92 -13.78
CA ASN A 263 -25.90 3.94 -13.91
C ASN A 263 -25.39 2.65 -14.56
N ARG A 264 -25.87 1.51 -14.04
CA ARG A 264 -25.51 0.19 -14.58
C ARG A 264 -25.99 0.09 -16.05
N THR A 265 -25.16 -0.51 -16.88
CA THR A 265 -25.60 -1.04 -18.17
C THR A 265 -26.61 -2.15 -17.91
N PRO A 266 -27.66 -2.31 -18.73
CA PRO A 266 -28.55 -3.45 -18.59
C PRO A 266 -27.78 -4.76 -18.50
N ASP A 267 -28.08 -5.58 -17.50
CA ASP A 267 -27.41 -6.85 -17.22
C ASP A 267 -27.42 -7.77 -18.45
N SER A 268 -28.55 -7.84 -19.15
CA SER A 268 -28.71 -8.63 -20.38
C SER A 268 -27.64 -8.32 -21.44
N LEU A 269 -27.30 -7.05 -21.62
CA LEU A 269 -26.29 -6.64 -22.60
C LEU A 269 -24.87 -6.99 -22.14
N ALA A 270 -24.59 -6.90 -20.85
CA ALA A 270 -23.30 -7.30 -20.30
C ALA A 270 -23.09 -8.82 -20.37
N ARG A 271 -24.13 -9.61 -20.07
CA ARG A 271 -24.11 -11.09 -20.17
C ARG A 271 -23.95 -11.56 -21.62
N GLU A 272 -24.66 -10.94 -22.57
CA GLU A 272 -24.53 -11.24 -23.99
C GLU A 272 -23.08 -11.06 -24.48
N LYS A 273 -22.44 -9.94 -24.15
CA LYS A 273 -21.05 -9.66 -24.51
C LYS A 273 -20.05 -10.65 -23.91
N LEU A 274 -20.38 -11.26 -22.79
CA LEU A 274 -19.54 -12.25 -22.10
C LEU A 274 -19.94 -13.68 -22.43
N HIS A 275 -20.95 -13.90 -23.30
CA HIS A 275 -21.51 -15.21 -23.65
C HIS A 275 -21.89 -16.00 -22.39
N ILE A 276 -22.76 -15.41 -21.57
CA ILE A 276 -23.27 -15.99 -20.33
C ILE A 276 -24.79 -16.09 -20.40
N ASP A 277 -25.32 -17.28 -20.08
CA ASP A 277 -26.74 -17.54 -20.06
C ASP A 277 -27.46 -16.71 -18.98
N ARG A 278 -28.72 -16.35 -19.24
CA ARG A 278 -29.53 -15.52 -18.35
C ARG A 278 -29.79 -16.14 -16.98
N ASP A 279 -29.91 -17.45 -16.94
CA ASP A 279 -30.21 -18.20 -15.72
C ASP A 279 -28.96 -18.49 -14.84
N SER A 280 -27.78 -18.09 -15.31
CA SER A 280 -26.55 -18.25 -14.56
C SER A 280 -26.45 -17.23 -13.42
N VAL A 281 -25.94 -17.66 -12.26
CA VAL A 281 -25.54 -16.76 -11.16
C VAL A 281 -24.06 -16.44 -11.29
N ILE A 282 -23.73 -15.16 -11.50
CA ILE A 282 -22.36 -14.72 -11.76
C ILE A 282 -21.70 -14.29 -10.47
N LEU A 283 -20.70 -15.08 -10.09
CA LEU A 283 -19.76 -14.75 -9.02
C LEU A 283 -18.59 -13.95 -9.61
N LEU A 284 -18.17 -12.89 -8.95
CA LEU A 284 -17.08 -12.03 -9.40
C LEU A 284 -16.01 -11.91 -8.30
N THR A 285 -14.74 -12.02 -8.66
CA THR A 285 -13.62 -11.67 -7.78
C THR A 285 -12.57 -10.87 -8.54
N ILE A 286 -12.03 -9.82 -7.91
CA ILE A 286 -11.07 -8.90 -8.52
C ILE A 286 -9.94 -8.60 -7.54
N ALA A 287 -8.76 -9.21 -7.75
CA ALA A 287 -7.58 -8.92 -6.94
C ALA A 287 -6.28 -9.30 -7.65
N SER A 288 -5.15 -8.83 -7.11
CA SER A 288 -3.82 -9.28 -7.55
C SER A 288 -3.58 -10.74 -7.18
N SER A 289 -2.81 -11.45 -8.00
CA SER A 289 -2.60 -12.91 -7.87
C SER A 289 -2.15 -13.35 -6.47
N TYR A 290 -1.27 -12.57 -5.81
CA TYR A 290 -0.74 -12.92 -4.50
C TYR A 290 -1.83 -13.01 -3.41
N LYS A 291 -2.93 -12.26 -3.54
CA LYS A 291 -4.02 -12.24 -2.57
C LYS A 291 -4.80 -13.55 -2.47
N TYR A 292 -4.64 -14.42 -3.46
CA TYR A 292 -5.23 -15.77 -3.51
C TYR A 292 -4.23 -16.88 -3.15
N THR A 293 -3.03 -16.52 -2.70
CA THR A 293 -2.03 -17.51 -2.29
C THR A 293 -2.50 -18.22 -1.04
N ALA A 294 -2.68 -19.54 -1.14
CA ALA A 294 -3.15 -20.35 -0.01
C ALA A 294 -2.12 -20.30 1.13
N PHE A 295 -2.58 -19.95 2.33
CA PHE A 295 -1.75 -19.86 3.53
C PHE A 295 -2.59 -19.97 4.81
N GLY A 296 -2.04 -20.56 5.87
CA GLY A 296 -2.68 -20.65 7.19
C GLY A 296 -4.06 -21.33 7.18
N GLY A 297 -4.26 -22.33 6.34
CA GLY A 297 -5.56 -23.01 6.20
C GLY A 297 -6.57 -22.29 5.29
N TYR A 298 -6.24 -21.09 4.80
CA TYR A 298 -7.09 -20.31 3.90
C TYR A 298 -6.73 -20.58 2.44
N ASP A 299 -7.63 -21.24 1.70
CA ASP A 299 -7.46 -21.57 0.29
C ASP A 299 -8.68 -21.12 -0.53
N PHE A 300 -8.58 -19.93 -1.09
CA PHE A 300 -9.64 -19.35 -1.92
C PHE A 300 -9.99 -20.23 -3.12
N ILE A 301 -8.96 -20.68 -3.87
CA ILE A 301 -9.17 -21.42 -5.13
C ILE A 301 -9.87 -22.74 -4.87
N ALA A 302 -9.43 -23.50 -3.86
CA ALA A 302 -10.08 -24.75 -3.49
C ALA A 302 -11.54 -24.53 -3.03
N THR A 303 -11.76 -23.50 -2.19
CA THR A 303 -13.09 -23.16 -1.65
C THR A 303 -14.08 -22.78 -2.76
N VAL A 304 -13.70 -21.87 -3.67
CA VAL A 304 -14.62 -21.45 -4.75
C VAL A 304 -14.81 -22.54 -5.81
N THR A 305 -13.81 -23.41 -6.02
CA THR A 305 -13.95 -24.57 -6.93
C THR A 305 -15.02 -25.52 -6.41
N GLU A 306 -15.04 -25.76 -5.11
CA GLU A 306 -16.08 -26.60 -4.47
C GLU A 306 -17.47 -25.98 -4.63
N VAL A 307 -17.63 -24.68 -4.40
CA VAL A 307 -18.91 -23.98 -4.60
C VAL A 307 -19.40 -24.10 -6.03
N VAL A 308 -18.55 -23.78 -7.02
CA VAL A 308 -18.92 -23.86 -8.44
C VAL A 308 -19.21 -25.30 -8.87
N ALA A 309 -18.56 -26.29 -8.26
CA ALA A 309 -18.87 -27.71 -8.54
C ALA A 309 -20.26 -28.11 -8.00
N ARG A 310 -20.64 -27.65 -6.81
CA ARG A 310 -21.94 -27.94 -6.17
C ARG A 310 -23.12 -27.24 -6.85
N HIS A 311 -22.95 -25.97 -7.29
CA HIS A 311 -23.99 -25.14 -7.87
C HIS A 311 -23.81 -25.02 -9.40
N LYS A 312 -24.55 -25.79 -10.17
CA LYS A 312 -24.41 -25.88 -11.63
C LYS A 312 -24.70 -24.56 -12.35
N GLN A 313 -25.58 -23.71 -11.80
CA GLN A 313 -25.91 -22.39 -12.31
C GLN A 313 -24.80 -21.34 -12.00
N ALA A 314 -23.82 -21.62 -11.15
CA ALA A 314 -22.79 -20.66 -10.77
C ALA A 314 -21.64 -20.62 -11.79
N ILE A 315 -21.30 -19.39 -12.22
CA ILE A 315 -20.11 -19.08 -13.04
C ILE A 315 -19.25 -18.09 -12.27
N LEU A 316 -17.96 -18.37 -12.10
CA LEU A 316 -17.02 -17.46 -11.45
C LEU A 316 -16.16 -16.73 -12.48
N LEU A 317 -16.21 -15.40 -12.46
CA LEU A 317 -15.33 -14.51 -13.20
C LEU A 317 -14.18 -14.07 -12.30
N VAL A 318 -12.94 -14.37 -12.72
CA VAL A 318 -11.72 -14.05 -11.96
C VAL A 318 -10.92 -13.01 -12.73
N VAL A 319 -10.80 -11.80 -12.18
CA VAL A 319 -10.04 -10.70 -12.79
C VAL A 319 -8.77 -10.43 -11.99
N GLY A 320 -7.63 -10.39 -12.66
CA GLY A 320 -6.30 -10.13 -12.11
C GLY A 320 -5.33 -11.27 -12.36
N PRO A 321 -5.55 -12.48 -11.83
CA PRO A 321 -4.71 -13.64 -12.08
C PRO A 321 -4.67 -14.05 -13.54
N LYS A 322 -3.58 -14.72 -13.95
CA LYS A 322 -3.47 -15.38 -15.25
C LYS A 322 -4.08 -16.78 -15.18
N ALA A 323 -4.61 -17.27 -16.31
CA ALA A 323 -5.14 -18.63 -16.46
C ALA A 323 -4.01 -19.66 -16.53
N GLN A 324 -3.34 -19.91 -15.40
CA GLN A 324 -2.21 -20.85 -15.28
C GLN A 324 -2.21 -21.54 -13.90
N GLY A 325 -1.48 -22.66 -13.76
CA GLY A 325 -1.34 -23.41 -12.50
C GLY A 325 -2.70 -23.75 -11.90
N ARG A 326 -2.85 -23.56 -10.60
CA ARG A 326 -4.06 -23.90 -9.83
C ARG A 326 -5.35 -23.28 -10.39
N TRP A 327 -5.30 -22.08 -10.96
CA TRP A 327 -6.47 -21.46 -11.60
C TRP A 327 -6.92 -22.21 -12.85
N LEU A 328 -5.98 -22.68 -13.68
CA LEU A 328 -6.30 -23.48 -14.86
C LEU A 328 -6.86 -24.85 -14.48
N GLU A 329 -6.30 -25.47 -13.46
CA GLU A 329 -6.77 -26.74 -12.91
C GLU A 329 -8.20 -26.61 -12.34
N ALA A 330 -8.46 -25.56 -11.55
CA ALA A 330 -9.78 -25.23 -11.02
C ALA A 330 -10.81 -25.04 -12.14
N SER A 331 -10.46 -24.30 -13.20
CA SER A 331 -11.32 -24.08 -14.36
C SER A 331 -11.67 -25.41 -15.05
N ARG A 332 -10.70 -26.28 -15.28
CA ARG A 332 -10.90 -27.61 -15.91
C ARG A 332 -11.81 -28.51 -15.07
N ARG A 333 -11.65 -28.50 -13.75
CA ARG A 333 -12.43 -29.32 -12.82
C ARG A 333 -13.92 -29.00 -12.85
N VAL A 334 -14.30 -27.78 -13.22
CA VAL A 334 -15.69 -27.31 -13.29
C VAL A 334 -16.12 -26.93 -14.72
N GLU A 335 -15.55 -27.61 -15.72
CA GLU A 335 -15.93 -27.51 -17.13
C GLU A 335 -15.93 -26.07 -17.68
N GLY A 336 -14.93 -25.28 -17.27
CA GLY A 336 -14.76 -23.88 -17.71
C GLY A 336 -15.67 -22.86 -17.02
N ARG A 337 -16.50 -23.26 -16.02
CA ARG A 337 -17.34 -22.33 -15.26
C ARG A 337 -16.56 -21.40 -14.32
N ILE A 338 -15.30 -21.64 -14.08
CA ILE A 338 -14.35 -20.65 -13.54
C ILE A 338 -13.61 -20.06 -14.72
N ARG A 339 -13.90 -18.78 -15.06
CA ARG A 339 -13.33 -18.04 -16.18
C ARG A 339 -12.25 -17.08 -15.68
N VAL A 340 -11.00 -17.40 -15.91
CA VAL A 340 -9.83 -16.60 -15.48
C VAL A 340 -9.45 -15.63 -16.58
N LEU A 341 -9.69 -14.34 -16.36
CA LEU A 341 -9.71 -13.32 -17.39
C LEU A 341 -8.39 -12.53 -17.50
N GLY A 342 -7.46 -12.73 -16.55
CA GLY A 342 -6.26 -11.91 -16.48
C GLY A 342 -6.54 -10.47 -16.05
N ARG A 343 -5.54 -9.61 -16.20
CA ARG A 343 -5.65 -8.19 -15.85
C ARG A 343 -6.54 -7.45 -16.85
N ARG A 344 -7.48 -6.65 -16.36
CA ARG A 344 -8.40 -5.83 -17.15
C ARG A 344 -8.32 -4.36 -16.72
N ASN A 345 -8.35 -3.44 -17.67
CA ASN A 345 -8.35 -1.99 -17.42
C ASN A 345 -9.79 -1.46 -17.26
N ASP A 346 -10.74 -2.01 -18.02
CA ASP A 346 -12.16 -1.71 -17.88
C ASP A 346 -12.84 -2.85 -17.12
N LEU A 347 -13.39 -2.52 -15.95
CA LEU A 347 -14.07 -3.45 -15.06
C LEU A 347 -15.59 -3.32 -15.14
N ARG A 348 -16.10 -2.31 -15.84
CA ARG A 348 -17.52 -1.96 -15.83
C ARG A 348 -18.41 -3.13 -16.24
N ILE A 349 -18.07 -3.80 -17.35
CA ILE A 349 -18.85 -4.93 -17.85
C ILE A 349 -18.98 -6.07 -16.83
N PHE A 350 -17.92 -6.32 -16.05
CA PHE A 350 -17.90 -7.37 -15.02
C PHE A 350 -18.74 -6.95 -13.80
N HIS A 351 -18.68 -5.68 -13.42
CA HIS A 351 -19.51 -5.14 -12.35
C HIS A 351 -21.00 -5.15 -12.72
N ASP A 352 -21.32 -4.86 -13.99
CA ASP A 352 -22.69 -4.74 -14.46
C ASP A 352 -23.40 -6.09 -14.62
N CYS A 353 -22.64 -7.19 -14.88
CA CYS A 353 -23.19 -8.54 -15.04
C CYS A 353 -23.13 -9.40 -13.76
N ALA A 354 -22.37 -9.00 -12.75
CA ALA A 354 -22.19 -9.82 -11.57
C ALA A 354 -23.40 -9.80 -10.62
N ASP A 355 -23.64 -10.92 -9.95
CA ASP A 355 -24.69 -11.12 -8.93
C ASP A 355 -24.13 -11.13 -7.51
N ILE A 356 -22.91 -11.66 -7.30
CA ILE A 356 -22.26 -11.79 -5.99
C ILE A 356 -20.77 -11.46 -6.14
N TYR A 357 -20.22 -10.69 -5.21
CA TYR A 357 -18.78 -10.44 -5.15
C TYR A 357 -18.13 -11.30 -4.07
N LEU A 358 -17.12 -12.07 -4.47
CA LEU A 358 -16.29 -12.87 -3.57
C LEU A 358 -15.00 -12.10 -3.28
N ASP A 359 -14.84 -11.63 -2.05
CA ASP A 359 -13.59 -10.99 -1.67
C ASP A 359 -12.45 -12.01 -1.56
N SER A 360 -11.25 -11.59 -1.93
CA SER A 360 -10.07 -12.46 -1.87
C SER A 360 -9.65 -12.76 -0.43
N PHE A 361 -9.18 -13.97 -0.20
CA PHE A 361 -8.53 -14.37 1.05
C PHE A 361 -7.34 -15.31 0.77
N PRO A 362 -6.33 -15.35 1.64
CA PRO A 362 -6.23 -14.76 2.99
C PRO A 362 -6.01 -13.25 3.04
N PHE A 363 -5.93 -12.56 1.92
CA PHE A 363 -5.70 -11.11 1.85
C PHE A 363 -6.86 -10.42 1.10
N ALA A 364 -7.63 -9.60 1.80
CA ALA A 364 -8.80 -8.90 1.26
C ALA A 364 -8.45 -7.87 0.17
N SER A 365 -9.36 -7.64 -0.78
CA SER A 365 -9.16 -6.70 -1.90
C SER A 365 -9.45 -5.24 -1.54
N LEU A 366 -10.23 -4.97 -0.52
CA LEU A 366 -10.71 -3.69 0.01
C LEU A 366 -11.33 -2.76 -1.06
N THR A 367 -10.52 -2.10 -1.91
CA THR A 367 -11.01 -1.11 -2.89
C THR A 367 -11.95 -1.71 -3.93
N SER A 368 -11.64 -2.89 -4.46
CA SER A 368 -12.52 -3.56 -5.43
C SER A 368 -13.85 -3.95 -4.80
N MET A 369 -13.80 -4.44 -3.57
CA MET A 369 -14.98 -4.79 -2.80
C MET A 369 -15.89 -3.58 -2.55
N LEU A 370 -15.32 -2.42 -2.19
CA LEU A 370 -16.06 -1.17 -2.00
C LEU A 370 -16.74 -0.71 -3.30
N ASP A 371 -16.02 -0.77 -4.41
CA ASP A 371 -16.53 -0.34 -5.73
C ASP A 371 -17.73 -1.22 -6.17
N VAL A 372 -17.71 -2.52 -5.93
CA VAL A 372 -18.82 -3.42 -6.30
C VAL A 372 -19.98 -3.37 -5.31
N GLY A 373 -19.69 -3.28 -4.01
CA GLY A 373 -20.74 -3.16 -2.99
C GLY A 373 -21.54 -1.86 -3.12
N LEU A 374 -20.89 -0.75 -3.50
CA LEU A 374 -21.56 0.52 -3.81
C LEU A 374 -22.54 0.38 -4.99
N ARG A 375 -22.31 -0.56 -5.90
CA ARG A 375 -23.23 -0.89 -7.00
C ARG A 375 -24.40 -1.80 -6.58
N GLY A 376 -24.45 -2.20 -5.31
CA GLY A 376 -25.50 -3.04 -4.76
C GLY A 376 -25.26 -4.54 -4.92
N LEU A 377 -24.03 -4.97 -5.22
CA LEU A 377 -23.69 -6.39 -5.15
C LEU A 377 -23.51 -6.80 -3.70
N PRO A 378 -24.06 -7.94 -3.27
CA PRO A 378 -23.70 -8.54 -2.00
C PRO A 378 -22.22 -8.97 -2.03
N VAL A 379 -21.51 -8.69 -0.95
CA VAL A 379 -20.10 -9.05 -0.79
C VAL A 379 -19.98 -10.12 0.26
N ILE A 380 -19.20 -11.15 -0.01
CA ILE A 380 -18.84 -12.18 0.97
C ILE A 380 -17.33 -12.31 1.07
N GLY A 381 -16.81 -12.41 2.29
CA GLY A 381 -15.40 -12.63 2.59
C GLY A 381 -15.21 -13.62 3.75
N LEU A 382 -14.04 -14.24 3.82
CA LEU A 382 -13.65 -15.11 4.92
C LEU A 382 -12.70 -14.36 5.85
N ARG A 383 -13.10 -14.18 7.12
CA ARG A 383 -12.27 -13.53 8.14
C ARG A 383 -11.16 -14.47 8.61
N ASN A 384 -10.02 -13.86 8.89
CA ASN A 384 -8.96 -14.50 9.65
C ASN A 384 -8.89 -13.85 11.04
N PRO A 385 -9.38 -14.50 12.10
CA PRO A 385 -9.36 -13.93 13.45
C PRO A 385 -7.94 -13.74 13.99
N ASP A 386 -6.97 -14.55 13.53
CA ASP A 386 -5.57 -14.46 13.95
C ASP A 386 -4.82 -13.32 13.25
N ALA A 387 -5.32 -12.88 12.10
CA ALA A 387 -4.73 -11.77 11.33
C ALA A 387 -5.81 -10.82 10.79
N PRO A 388 -6.58 -10.14 11.65
CA PRO A 388 -7.72 -9.31 11.26
C PRO A 388 -7.32 -8.14 10.35
N ILE A 389 -6.09 -7.66 10.46
CA ILE A 389 -5.58 -6.57 9.61
C ILE A 389 -5.63 -6.89 8.11
N TYR A 390 -5.72 -8.15 7.72
CA TYR A 390 -5.81 -8.55 6.32
C TYR A 390 -7.25 -8.72 5.82
N THR A 391 -8.19 -9.00 6.72
CA THR A 391 -9.57 -9.37 6.36
C THR A 391 -10.64 -8.54 7.05
N ASP A 392 -10.26 -7.65 8.00
CA ASP A 392 -11.22 -6.85 8.73
C ASP A 392 -11.66 -5.61 7.95
N LEU A 393 -12.95 -5.51 7.71
CA LEU A 393 -13.59 -4.46 6.90
C LEU A 393 -14.76 -3.82 7.65
N ASP A 394 -14.67 -3.73 8.98
CA ASP A 394 -15.73 -3.36 9.92
C ASP A 394 -16.59 -2.16 9.51
N LEU A 395 -15.98 -1.08 8.99
CA LEU A 395 -16.72 0.11 8.60
C LEU A 395 -17.57 -0.08 7.35
N THR A 396 -17.15 -1.01 6.48
CA THR A 396 -17.74 -1.16 5.16
C THR A 396 -18.97 -2.06 5.17
N LEU A 397 -18.91 -3.15 5.93
CA LEU A 397 -19.92 -4.20 5.87
C LEU A 397 -20.60 -4.45 7.21
N GLY A 398 -20.10 -3.83 8.29
CA GLY A 398 -20.56 -4.05 9.67
C GLY A 398 -20.16 -5.42 10.22
N PRO A 399 -20.31 -5.63 11.52
CA PRO A 399 -19.62 -6.71 12.23
C PRO A 399 -20.15 -8.11 11.97
N SER A 400 -21.19 -8.36 11.19
CA SER A 400 -21.84 -9.65 11.39
C SER A 400 -22.32 -10.46 10.20
N GLN A 401 -22.42 -9.95 8.98
CA GLN A 401 -23.26 -10.70 8.05
C GLN A 401 -22.65 -11.10 6.70
N THR A 402 -21.48 -10.60 6.34
CA THR A 402 -20.84 -10.91 5.05
C THR A 402 -19.39 -11.35 5.17
N HIS A 403 -18.79 -11.19 6.34
CA HIS A 403 -17.47 -11.75 6.67
C HIS A 403 -17.67 -12.82 7.75
N VAL A 404 -17.63 -14.05 7.32
CA VAL A 404 -17.78 -15.22 8.18
C VAL A 404 -16.44 -15.70 8.73
N GLY A 405 -16.46 -16.33 9.90
CA GLY A 405 -15.27 -16.76 10.63
C GLY A 405 -14.74 -18.15 10.23
N SER A 406 -15.55 -18.94 9.53
CA SER A 406 -15.17 -20.29 9.13
C SER A 406 -15.48 -20.59 7.67
N ARG A 407 -14.76 -21.58 7.11
CA ARG A 407 -14.98 -22.04 5.75
C ARG A 407 -16.38 -22.63 5.55
N ASP A 408 -16.90 -23.34 6.54
CA ASP A 408 -18.22 -23.98 6.45
C ASP A 408 -19.34 -22.93 6.48
N GLU A 409 -19.22 -21.88 7.30
CA GLU A 409 -20.11 -20.73 7.24
C GLU A 409 -20.04 -20.02 5.90
N TYR A 410 -18.82 -19.89 5.32
CA TYR A 410 -18.64 -19.29 4.00
C TYR A 410 -19.37 -20.08 2.92
N LEU A 411 -19.21 -21.41 2.89
CA LEU A 411 -19.88 -22.29 1.94
C LEU A 411 -21.40 -22.22 2.09
N THR A 412 -21.89 -22.23 3.33
CA THR A 412 -23.34 -22.17 3.63
C THR A 412 -23.94 -20.84 3.20
N LEU A 413 -23.32 -19.73 3.57
CA LEU A 413 -23.82 -18.39 3.24
C LEU A 413 -23.77 -18.13 1.72
N LEU A 414 -22.67 -18.49 1.07
CA LEU A 414 -22.53 -18.35 -0.38
C LEU A 414 -23.53 -19.22 -1.13
N GLY A 415 -23.73 -20.47 -0.70
CA GLY A 415 -24.76 -21.36 -1.24
C GLY A 415 -26.15 -20.72 -1.17
N LYS A 416 -26.53 -20.20 -0.01
CA LYS A 416 -27.79 -19.47 0.16
C LYS A 416 -27.90 -18.24 -0.77
N MET A 417 -26.82 -17.46 -0.92
CA MET A 417 -26.82 -16.31 -1.86
C MET A 417 -27.00 -16.74 -3.32
N ILE A 418 -26.49 -17.94 -3.69
CA ILE A 418 -26.64 -18.47 -5.06
C ILE A 418 -28.09 -18.94 -5.30
N GLU A 419 -28.71 -19.61 -4.34
CA GLU A 419 -30.01 -20.26 -4.46
C GLU A 419 -31.19 -19.31 -4.23
N ASP A 420 -31.05 -18.29 -3.35
CA ASP A 420 -32.09 -17.37 -2.95
C ASP A 420 -31.83 -15.97 -3.53
N GLU A 421 -32.49 -15.64 -4.63
CA GLU A 421 -32.36 -14.35 -5.33
C GLU A 421 -32.78 -13.18 -4.42
N LYS A 422 -33.89 -13.33 -3.69
CA LYS A 422 -34.37 -12.28 -2.79
C LYS A 422 -33.36 -12.00 -1.68
N PHE A 423 -32.83 -13.06 -1.05
CA PHE A 423 -31.80 -12.92 -0.03
C PHE A 423 -30.55 -12.23 -0.59
N ARG A 424 -30.11 -12.60 -1.78
CA ARG A 424 -28.99 -11.99 -2.49
C ARG A 424 -29.19 -10.49 -2.71
N HIS A 425 -30.34 -10.09 -3.21
CA HIS A 425 -30.69 -8.68 -3.45
C HIS A 425 -30.80 -7.87 -2.14
N ASP A 426 -31.38 -8.44 -1.09
CA ASP A 426 -31.50 -7.78 0.21
C ASP A 426 -30.11 -7.51 0.80
N LYS A 427 -29.19 -8.47 0.70
CA LYS A 427 -27.79 -8.30 1.14
C LYS A 427 -27.02 -7.26 0.31
N GLY A 428 -27.23 -7.21 -0.98
CA GLY A 428 -26.63 -6.21 -1.85
C GLY A 428 -27.11 -4.79 -1.52
N ARG A 429 -28.40 -4.60 -1.26
CA ARG A 429 -28.97 -3.32 -0.82
C ARG A 429 -28.37 -2.89 0.52
N GLU A 430 -28.33 -3.78 1.51
CA GLU A 430 -27.72 -3.50 2.81
C GLU A 430 -26.24 -3.09 2.68
N CYS A 431 -25.47 -3.80 1.86
CA CYS A 431 -24.07 -3.49 1.58
C CYS A 431 -23.93 -2.08 0.97
N ARG A 432 -24.73 -1.76 -0.04
CA ARG A 432 -24.74 -0.44 -0.69
C ARG A 432 -25.05 0.70 0.29
N GLU A 433 -26.07 0.55 1.10
CA GLU A 433 -26.47 1.58 2.07
C GLU A 433 -25.36 1.89 3.09
N ARG A 434 -24.69 0.85 3.60
CA ARG A 434 -23.56 1.01 4.53
C ARG A 434 -22.38 1.71 3.88
N ILE A 435 -21.99 1.29 2.68
CA ILE A 435 -20.90 1.91 1.94
C ILE A 435 -21.23 3.38 1.64
N ARG A 436 -22.45 3.68 1.19
CA ARG A 436 -22.88 5.06 0.94
C ARG A 436 -22.78 5.92 2.20
N GLY A 437 -23.21 5.41 3.34
CA GLY A 437 -23.21 6.13 4.62
C GLY A 437 -21.83 6.52 5.12
N SER A 438 -20.78 5.80 4.73
CA SER A 438 -19.42 6.03 5.24
C SER A 438 -18.43 6.53 4.17
N HIS A 439 -18.63 6.21 2.91
CA HIS A 439 -17.65 6.42 1.84
C HIS A 439 -18.07 7.47 0.80
N LEU A 440 -19.34 7.88 0.79
CA LEU A 440 -19.84 8.98 -0.05
C LEU A 440 -20.13 10.23 0.79
N VAL A 441 -20.05 11.39 0.15
CA VAL A 441 -20.53 12.65 0.73
C VAL A 441 -22.08 12.57 0.82
N PRO A 442 -22.74 13.02 1.94
CA PRO A 442 -22.11 13.78 3.04
C PRO A 442 -21.52 12.94 4.18
N GLY A 443 -21.76 11.61 4.23
CA GLY A 443 -21.33 10.76 5.34
C GLY A 443 -19.81 10.73 5.49
N TRP A 444 -19.05 10.56 4.41
CA TRP A 444 -17.59 10.59 4.40
C TRP A 444 -17.04 11.92 4.94
N ASP A 445 -17.71 13.02 4.66
CA ASP A 445 -17.27 14.35 5.10
C ASP A 445 -17.30 14.52 6.64
N VAL A 446 -18.14 13.78 7.34
CA VAL A 446 -18.14 13.74 8.81
C VAL A 446 -16.79 13.22 9.34
N TYR A 447 -16.27 12.17 8.72
CA TYR A 447 -14.97 11.61 9.07
C TYR A 447 -13.84 12.59 8.75
N LEU A 448 -13.87 13.20 7.56
CA LEU A 448 -12.86 14.20 7.19
C LEU A 448 -12.84 15.37 8.18
N ARG A 449 -13.99 15.94 8.53
CA ARG A 449 -14.07 17.00 9.55
C ARG A 449 -13.51 16.54 10.89
N GLY A 450 -13.77 15.30 11.31
CA GLY A 450 -13.21 14.73 12.53
C GLY A 450 -11.69 14.59 12.50
N VAL A 451 -11.11 14.28 11.34
CA VAL A 451 -9.66 14.23 11.12
C VAL A 451 -9.07 15.65 11.13
N MET A 452 -9.68 16.58 10.40
CA MET A 452 -9.21 17.98 10.31
C MET A 452 -9.27 18.69 11.66
N ALA A 453 -10.31 18.48 12.44
CA ALA A 453 -10.46 19.06 13.79
C ALA A 453 -9.44 18.48 14.81
N ALA A 454 -8.85 17.32 14.52
CA ALA A 454 -7.82 16.72 15.37
C ALA A 454 -6.40 17.24 15.09
N LEU A 455 -6.20 17.97 13.98
CA LEU A 455 -4.91 18.56 13.64
C LEU A 455 -4.56 19.69 14.59
N PRO A 456 -3.32 19.76 15.09
CA PRO A 456 -2.87 20.89 15.88
C PRO A 456 -2.72 22.16 15.02
N LYS A 457 -2.73 23.33 15.63
CA LYS A 457 -2.45 24.60 14.93
C LYS A 457 -1.05 24.66 14.35
N SER A 458 -0.11 23.93 14.92
CA SER A 458 1.28 23.85 14.48
C SER A 458 1.81 22.45 14.72
N HIS A 459 2.62 21.96 13.78
CA HIS A 459 3.24 20.64 13.81
C HIS A 459 4.05 20.39 15.06
N ARG A 460 3.94 19.15 15.58
CA ARG A 460 4.69 18.68 16.75
C ARG A 460 5.27 17.30 16.52
N VAL A 461 6.59 17.23 16.45
CA VAL A 461 7.30 15.95 16.35
C VAL A 461 6.99 15.07 17.55
N ASN A 462 6.72 13.80 17.30
CA ASN A 462 6.39 12.79 18.32
C ASN A 462 7.67 12.14 18.86
N ARG A 463 8.13 12.57 20.03
CA ARG A 463 9.36 12.08 20.69
C ARG A 463 9.13 11.84 22.18
N PRO A 464 9.60 10.69 22.74
CA PRO A 464 9.90 9.45 22.03
C PRO A 464 8.64 8.76 21.52
N LEU A 465 8.79 7.85 20.54
CA LEU A 465 7.68 6.99 20.13
C LEU A 465 7.33 6.03 21.27
N LYS A 466 6.05 6.06 21.69
CA LYS A 466 5.52 5.13 22.70
C LYS A 466 4.86 3.96 21.98
N LEU A 467 5.47 2.78 22.12
CA LEU A 467 4.95 1.53 21.56
C LEU A 467 4.41 0.68 22.72
N CYS A 468 3.17 0.22 22.61
CA CYS A 468 2.49 -0.53 23.65
C CYS A 468 2.29 -2.02 23.30
N GLY A 469 2.29 -2.37 22.01
CA GLY A 469 2.03 -3.72 21.53
C GLY A 469 3.28 -4.59 21.47
N LYS A 470 3.09 -5.88 21.78
CA LYS A 470 4.09 -6.94 21.58
C LYS A 470 3.81 -7.65 20.25
N THR A 471 4.76 -8.47 19.79
CA THR A 471 4.56 -9.41 18.68
C THR A 471 3.36 -10.32 18.95
N ASP A 472 2.50 -10.49 17.95
CA ASP A 472 1.26 -11.25 18.03
C ASP A 472 1.04 -12.15 16.80
N ALA A 473 -0.11 -12.78 16.70
CA ALA A 473 -0.46 -13.66 15.58
C ALA A 473 -0.47 -12.96 14.22
N ASN A 474 -0.75 -11.64 14.16
CA ASN A 474 -0.62 -10.88 12.91
C ASN A 474 0.82 -10.88 12.39
N ASP A 475 1.80 -10.74 13.28
CA ASP A 475 3.22 -10.70 12.89
C ASP A 475 3.66 -12.05 12.31
N THR A 476 3.30 -13.15 12.96
CA THR A 476 3.65 -14.50 12.48
C THR A 476 2.94 -14.82 11.17
N PHE A 477 1.67 -14.46 11.05
CA PHE A 477 0.93 -14.62 9.81
C PHE A 477 1.55 -13.82 8.66
N LEU A 478 1.89 -12.53 8.91
CA LEU A 478 2.49 -11.67 7.90
C LEU A 478 3.87 -12.18 7.46
N ALA A 479 4.71 -12.59 8.41
CA ALA A 479 6.03 -13.12 8.10
C ALA A 479 5.94 -14.36 7.19
N GLY A 480 5.07 -15.31 7.52
CA GLY A 480 4.88 -16.52 6.71
C GLY A 480 4.24 -16.21 5.34
N PHE A 481 3.29 -15.31 5.30
CA PHE A 481 2.67 -14.88 4.04
C PHE A 481 3.70 -14.17 3.12
N ASN A 482 4.55 -13.30 3.68
CA ASN A 482 5.62 -12.65 2.95
C ASN A 482 6.67 -13.65 2.45
N ASP A 483 6.96 -14.70 3.21
CA ASP A 483 7.89 -15.75 2.75
C ASP A 483 7.39 -16.44 1.49
N LEU A 484 6.09 -16.68 1.38
CA LEU A 484 5.49 -17.28 0.20
C LEU A 484 5.37 -16.31 -0.99
N THR A 485 4.96 -15.08 -0.73
CA THR A 485 4.63 -14.12 -1.79
C THR A 485 5.82 -13.29 -2.26
N GLU A 486 6.82 -13.11 -1.38
CA GLU A 486 8.01 -12.29 -1.58
C GLU A 486 9.31 -13.13 -1.45
N ALA A 487 9.26 -14.45 -1.73
CA ALA A 487 10.37 -15.39 -1.55
C ALA A 487 11.70 -14.93 -2.20
N GLY A 488 11.62 -14.21 -3.32
CA GLY A 488 12.78 -13.65 -4.02
C GLY A 488 13.34 -12.35 -3.43
N TYR A 489 12.68 -11.74 -2.44
CA TYR A 489 13.11 -10.46 -1.89
C TYR A 489 14.17 -10.67 -0.81
N SER A 490 15.38 -10.18 -1.07
CA SER A 490 16.55 -10.31 -0.17
C SER A 490 17.12 -8.94 0.19
N VAL A 491 18.05 -8.94 1.14
CA VAL A 491 18.85 -7.75 1.50
C VAL A 491 19.52 -7.14 0.26
N ASP A 492 20.07 -7.99 -0.63
CA ASP A 492 20.75 -7.51 -1.84
C ASP A 492 19.78 -6.85 -2.83
N VAL A 493 18.53 -7.33 -2.92
CA VAL A 493 17.48 -6.70 -3.73
C VAL A 493 17.15 -5.31 -3.18
N SER A 494 16.94 -5.17 -1.86
CA SER A 494 16.68 -3.88 -1.22
C SER A 494 17.84 -2.90 -1.40
N ILE A 495 19.09 -3.35 -1.19
CA ILE A 495 20.27 -2.53 -1.45
C ILE A 495 20.32 -2.11 -2.93
N GLY A 496 20.15 -3.05 -3.86
CA GLY A 496 20.21 -2.79 -5.31
C GLY A 496 19.19 -1.76 -5.78
N LYS A 497 17.98 -1.77 -5.20
CA LYS A 497 16.91 -0.82 -5.52
C LYS A 497 17.27 0.63 -5.17
N HIS A 498 18.01 0.84 -4.08
CA HIS A 498 18.35 2.16 -3.57
C HIS A 498 19.84 2.54 -3.73
N ALA A 499 20.70 1.64 -4.20
CA ALA A 499 22.16 1.83 -4.28
C ALA A 499 22.55 3.12 -5.03
N ARG A 500 21.78 3.53 -6.05
CA ARG A 500 22.03 4.78 -6.80
C ARG A 500 22.03 6.05 -5.95
N LEU A 501 21.38 6.02 -4.77
CA LEU A 501 21.28 7.14 -3.85
C LEU A 501 22.51 7.28 -2.95
N LEU A 502 23.27 6.18 -2.74
CA LEU A 502 24.49 6.17 -1.96
C LEU A 502 25.62 6.95 -2.66
N PRO A 503 26.59 7.49 -1.89
CA PRO A 503 27.80 8.07 -2.45
C PRO A 503 28.56 7.10 -3.32
N PHE A 504 29.33 7.63 -4.27
CA PHE A 504 30.04 6.82 -5.27
C PHE A 504 31.03 5.81 -4.64
N ALA A 505 31.80 6.26 -3.63
CA ALA A 505 32.77 5.42 -2.94
C ALA A 505 32.11 4.22 -2.26
N GLU A 506 30.99 4.43 -1.59
CA GLU A 506 30.24 3.38 -0.89
C GLU A 506 29.62 2.38 -1.89
N ARG A 507 29.08 2.86 -3.01
CA ARG A 507 28.62 1.98 -4.11
C ARG A 507 29.74 1.09 -4.63
N GLY A 508 30.96 1.65 -4.78
CA GLY A 508 32.14 0.90 -5.18
C GLY A 508 32.52 -0.21 -4.19
N GLN A 509 32.48 0.08 -2.90
CA GLN A 509 32.74 -0.91 -1.86
C GLN A 509 31.69 -2.04 -1.86
N LEU A 510 30.41 -1.70 -1.97
CA LEU A 510 29.33 -2.69 -2.07
C LEU A 510 29.48 -3.59 -3.29
N LEU A 511 29.85 -3.01 -4.44
CA LEU A 511 30.14 -3.74 -5.68
C LEU A 511 31.28 -4.74 -5.48
N LEU A 512 32.39 -4.31 -4.87
CA LEU A 512 33.54 -5.18 -4.58
C LEU A 512 33.18 -6.31 -3.62
N GLN A 513 32.38 -6.03 -2.60
CA GLN A 513 31.85 -7.04 -1.67
C GLN A 513 30.93 -8.05 -2.37
N GLY A 514 30.07 -7.56 -3.27
CA GLY A 514 29.19 -8.40 -4.10
C GLY A 514 29.99 -9.31 -5.03
N LEU A 515 31.04 -8.78 -5.69
CA LEU A 515 31.92 -9.55 -6.58
C LEU A 515 32.68 -10.66 -5.86
N ARG A 516 33.07 -10.44 -4.60
CA ARG A 516 33.76 -11.46 -3.77
C ARG A 516 32.86 -12.62 -3.34
N LYS A 517 31.52 -12.42 -3.34
CA LYS A 517 30.54 -13.44 -2.94
C LYS A 517 29.98 -14.24 -4.11
N VAL A 518 30.27 -13.86 -5.35
CA VAL A 518 29.64 -14.46 -6.53
C VAL A 518 30.59 -15.50 -7.12
N ASP A 519 30.24 -16.76 -6.90
CA ASP A 519 30.68 -17.87 -7.73
C ASP A 519 29.97 -17.75 -9.09
N GLY A 520 30.67 -17.29 -10.07
CA GLY A 520 30.52 -17.29 -11.55
C GLY A 520 29.14 -17.19 -12.24
N ARG A 521 27.98 -17.22 -11.58
CA ARG A 521 26.68 -17.44 -12.25
C ARG A 521 25.55 -16.43 -12.01
N LYS A 522 25.71 -15.35 -11.26
CA LYS A 522 24.65 -14.36 -11.01
C LYS A 522 25.14 -12.91 -11.18
N LEU A 523 25.20 -12.44 -12.42
CA LEU A 523 25.53 -11.04 -12.79
C LEU A 523 24.38 -10.03 -12.59
N LEU A 524 23.24 -10.41 -12.04
CA LEU A 524 22.06 -9.54 -11.89
C LEU A 524 22.23 -8.36 -10.91
N PRO A 525 22.98 -8.45 -9.79
CA PRO A 525 23.15 -7.32 -8.88
C PRO A 525 24.03 -6.20 -9.46
N LEU A 526 24.98 -6.49 -10.33
CA LEU A 526 25.97 -5.53 -10.85
C LEU A 526 25.35 -4.33 -11.55
N LYS A 527 24.27 -4.51 -12.32
CA LYS A 527 23.56 -3.42 -13.01
C LYS A 527 22.94 -2.42 -12.03
N ALA A 528 22.49 -2.88 -10.88
CA ALA A 528 21.87 -2.03 -9.86
C ALA A 528 22.89 -1.10 -9.19
N TYR A 529 24.14 -1.57 -8.99
CA TYR A 529 25.20 -0.79 -8.35
C TYR A 529 25.87 0.20 -9.30
N LEU A 530 25.95 -0.11 -10.60
CA LEU A 530 26.66 0.70 -11.57
C LEU A 530 25.84 1.92 -12.06
N GLY A 531 24.52 1.94 -11.85
CA GLY A 531 23.67 3.07 -12.22
C GLY A 531 23.86 3.53 -13.67
N GLU A 532 23.91 4.84 -13.89
CA GLU A 532 24.08 5.47 -15.20
C GLU A 532 25.56 5.53 -15.67
N PHE A 533 26.40 4.57 -15.31
CA PHE A 533 27.72 4.49 -15.93
C PHE A 533 27.58 4.33 -17.44
N PRO A 534 28.37 5.06 -18.25
CA PRO A 534 28.38 4.88 -19.69
C PRO A 534 28.54 3.40 -20.01
N ARG A 535 27.64 2.85 -20.80
CA ARG A 535 27.59 1.40 -21.13
C ARG A 535 28.95 0.83 -21.62
N PHE A 536 29.81 1.70 -22.18
CA PHE A 536 31.14 1.30 -22.63
C PHE A 536 32.12 1.05 -21.48
N LEU A 537 32.05 1.83 -20.36
CA LEU A 537 32.91 1.61 -19.19
C LEU A 537 32.51 0.32 -18.44
N VAL A 538 31.20 0.05 -18.37
CA VAL A 538 30.70 -1.21 -17.79
C VAL A 538 31.16 -2.41 -18.62
N LYS A 539 31.08 -2.32 -19.96
CA LYS A 539 31.58 -3.37 -20.89
C LYS A 539 33.09 -3.57 -20.78
N SER A 540 33.85 -2.48 -20.72
CA SER A 540 35.33 -2.54 -20.58
C SER A 540 35.73 -3.13 -19.22
N PHE A 541 35.06 -2.77 -18.15
CA PHE A 541 35.29 -3.33 -16.81
C PHE A 541 34.95 -4.82 -16.74
N LEU A 542 33.79 -5.24 -17.27
CA LEU A 542 33.40 -6.65 -17.36
C LEU A 542 34.33 -7.48 -18.26
N ALA A 543 34.81 -6.90 -19.34
CA ALA A 543 35.79 -7.55 -20.21
C ALA A 543 37.17 -7.72 -19.57
N SER A 544 37.54 -6.82 -18.63
CA SER A 544 38.79 -6.94 -17.85
C SER A 544 38.71 -8.01 -16.75
N LEU A 545 37.52 -8.29 -16.23
CA LEU A 545 37.27 -9.33 -15.21
C LEU A 545 37.15 -10.75 -15.80
N GLY A 546 36.74 -10.85 -17.08
CA GLY A 546 36.62 -12.14 -17.78
C GLY A 546 37.95 -12.65 -18.40
N LYS A 547 39.07 -11.94 -18.23
CA LYS A 547 40.41 -12.31 -18.71
C LYS A 547 41.36 -12.82 -17.60
N LYS A 548 40.84 -13.21 -16.45
CA LYS A 548 41.62 -13.88 -15.40
C LYS A 548 41.05 -15.26 -15.09
#